data_4526898e68eff68d414f86dd79b22300
#
_entry.id   4526898e68eff68d414f86dd79b22300
#
_cell.length_a   1.000
_cell.length_b   1.000
_cell.length_c   1.000
_cell.angle_alpha   90.00
_cell.angle_beta   90.00
_cell.angle_gamma   90.00
#
_symmetry.space_group_name_H-M   'P 1'
#
loop_
_entity.id
_entity.type
_entity.pdbx_description
1 polymer ?
#
loop_
_entity_poly.entity_id
_entity_poly.type
_entity_poly.pdbx_seq_one_letter_code
_entity_poly.pdbx_strand_id
1 'polypeptide(L)'
;MIDFRYAQNFIEQSRLVTGFDELQSLLDAAASDMGFDNYALIQHVDIGRKRGAAIWLENYPSCWADLFVRRKMFKDDPILLASQNSLTGFRWDEIGKFIQVNNTHRSIFEAAAREGIGNGFTIPAHIPGEANGSCNFAVRTGKSLPDKALPVAQLVGCYAFEAGRRLLQEDTTRQRPRRKLTGRQLDCLILVGRGKSDWEISRILGLFFLVS
;
A
#
# COMPACT_ATOMS: atom_id res chain seq x y z
N MET A 1 -18.63 -6.74 -19.46
CA MET A 1 -18.71 -7.79 -18.41
C MET A 1 -17.37 -7.81 -17.69
N ILE A 2 -17.36 -7.72 -16.36
CA ILE A 2 -16.11 -7.78 -15.57
C ILE A 2 -15.72 -9.24 -15.42
N ASP A 3 -14.70 -9.63 -16.16
CA ASP A 3 -14.20 -11.01 -16.23
C ASP A 3 -12.65 -11.01 -16.30
N PHE A 4 -12.06 -12.18 -16.46
CA PHE A 4 -10.60 -12.33 -16.52
C PHE A 4 -9.98 -11.57 -17.72
N ARG A 5 -10.70 -11.41 -18.80
CA ARG A 5 -10.24 -10.65 -19.97
C ARG A 5 -10.10 -9.16 -19.65
N TYR A 6 -11.00 -8.63 -18.81
CA TYR A 6 -10.88 -7.27 -18.28
C TYR A 6 -9.58 -7.09 -17.48
N ALA A 7 -9.28 -8.05 -16.57
CA ALA A 7 -8.04 -8.01 -15.80
C ALA A 7 -6.80 -8.06 -16.69
N GLN A 8 -6.79 -8.90 -17.74
CA GLN A 8 -5.69 -8.96 -18.70
C GLN A 8 -5.46 -7.62 -19.40
N ASN A 9 -6.52 -6.97 -19.87
CA ASN A 9 -6.42 -5.65 -20.48
C ASN A 9 -5.87 -4.60 -19.51
N PHE A 10 -6.35 -4.57 -18.27
CA PHE A 10 -5.80 -3.68 -17.24
C PHE A 10 -4.32 -3.93 -17.00
N ILE A 11 -3.89 -5.20 -16.91
CA ILE A 11 -2.49 -5.58 -16.72
C ILE A 11 -1.61 -5.03 -17.86
N GLU A 12 -2.06 -5.17 -19.11
CA GLU A 12 -1.34 -4.65 -20.27
C GLU A 12 -1.23 -3.11 -20.21
N GLN A 13 -2.33 -2.42 -19.93
CA GLN A 13 -2.34 -0.97 -19.81
C GLN A 13 -1.49 -0.47 -18.65
N SER A 14 -1.55 -1.12 -17.48
CA SER A 14 -0.78 -0.74 -16.31
C SER A 14 0.74 -0.80 -16.54
N ARG A 15 1.21 -1.65 -17.47
CA ARG A 15 2.62 -1.73 -17.86
C ARG A 15 3.07 -0.58 -18.75
N LEU A 16 2.14 0.04 -19.44
CA LEU A 16 2.41 1.11 -20.42
C LEU A 16 2.33 2.50 -19.81
N VAL A 17 1.70 2.68 -18.65
CA VAL A 17 1.62 4.00 -18.01
C VAL A 17 3.01 4.57 -17.72
N THR A 18 3.18 5.85 -18.01
CA THR A 18 4.46 6.58 -17.89
C THR A 18 4.45 7.60 -16.75
N GLY A 19 3.30 7.83 -16.12
CA GLY A 19 3.13 8.79 -15.03
C GLY A 19 1.98 8.43 -14.09
N PHE A 20 1.99 9.08 -12.92
CA PHE A 20 0.96 8.87 -11.91
C PHE A 20 -0.43 9.32 -12.36
N ASP A 21 -0.53 10.36 -13.19
CA ASP A 21 -1.82 10.86 -13.71
C ASP A 21 -2.48 9.82 -14.64
N GLU A 22 -1.68 9.13 -15.46
CA GLU A 22 -2.17 8.04 -16.32
C GLU A 22 -2.60 6.83 -15.48
N LEU A 23 -1.84 6.48 -14.44
CA LEU A 23 -2.20 5.40 -13.53
C LEU A 23 -3.48 5.75 -12.75
N GLN A 24 -3.64 6.99 -12.33
CA GLN A 24 -4.84 7.47 -11.66
C GLN A 24 -6.06 7.36 -12.58
N SER A 25 -5.96 7.83 -13.82
CA SER A 25 -7.04 7.73 -14.81
C SER A 25 -7.43 6.28 -15.09
N LEU A 26 -6.44 5.38 -15.15
CA LEU A 26 -6.67 3.94 -15.33
C LEU A 26 -7.39 3.32 -14.12
N LEU A 27 -7.05 3.74 -12.90
CA LEU A 27 -7.71 3.30 -11.66
C LEU A 27 -9.13 3.86 -11.53
N ASP A 28 -9.36 5.13 -11.90
CA ASP A 28 -10.69 5.73 -11.92
C ASP A 28 -11.64 4.93 -12.81
N ALA A 29 -11.20 4.62 -14.03
CA ALA A 29 -11.97 3.81 -14.95
C ALA A 29 -12.21 2.40 -14.39
N ALA A 30 -11.17 1.74 -13.88
CA ALA A 30 -11.28 0.39 -13.36
C ALA A 30 -12.19 0.28 -12.13
N ALA A 31 -12.12 1.21 -11.19
CA ALA A 31 -13.00 1.25 -10.03
C ALA A 31 -14.46 1.38 -10.47
N SER A 32 -14.75 2.34 -11.36
CA SER A 32 -16.08 2.57 -11.91
C SER A 32 -16.64 1.35 -12.63
N ASP A 33 -15.87 0.75 -13.54
CA ASP A 33 -16.27 -0.42 -14.33
C ASP A 33 -16.57 -1.62 -13.44
N MET A 34 -15.73 -1.85 -12.41
CA MET A 34 -15.93 -2.92 -11.42
C MET A 34 -17.09 -2.65 -10.46
N GLY A 35 -17.67 -1.44 -10.45
CA GLY A 35 -18.81 -1.05 -9.63
C GLY A 35 -18.44 -0.51 -8.25
N PHE A 36 -17.20 -0.11 -8.03
CA PHE A 36 -16.79 0.64 -6.84
C PHE A 36 -16.94 2.14 -7.04
N ASP A 37 -17.13 2.86 -5.95
CA ASP A 37 -17.31 4.31 -5.98
C ASP A 37 -16.00 5.04 -5.64
N ASN A 38 -15.15 4.42 -4.83
CA ASN A 38 -13.88 4.99 -4.40
C ASN A 38 -12.76 3.96 -4.44
N TYR A 39 -11.53 4.47 -4.49
CA TYR A 39 -10.32 3.67 -4.32
C TYR A 39 -9.22 4.47 -3.63
N ALA A 40 -8.23 3.74 -3.09
CA ALA A 40 -6.96 4.30 -2.65
C ALA A 40 -5.83 3.30 -2.91
N LEU A 41 -4.79 3.75 -3.60
CA LEU A 41 -3.53 3.03 -3.81
C LEU A 41 -2.46 3.71 -2.97
N ILE A 42 -2.05 3.09 -1.88
CA ILE A 42 -1.24 3.74 -0.84
C ILE A 42 -0.05 2.87 -0.46
N GLN A 43 1.13 3.46 -0.41
CA GLN A 43 2.28 2.87 0.28
C GLN A 43 2.30 3.33 1.74
N HIS A 44 2.36 2.38 2.68
CA HIS A 44 2.27 2.61 4.13
C HIS A 44 3.61 3.14 4.68
N VAL A 45 4.01 4.30 4.23
CA VAL A 45 5.14 5.05 4.79
C VAL A 45 4.64 6.11 5.75
N ASP A 46 5.54 6.62 6.58
CA ASP A 46 5.20 7.68 7.52
C ASP A 46 4.61 8.89 6.78
N ILE A 47 3.29 9.06 6.93
CA ILE A 47 2.46 10.08 6.22
C ILE A 47 2.93 11.51 6.56
N GLY A 48 3.80 11.67 7.57
CA GLY A 48 4.49 12.93 7.88
C GLY A 48 5.65 13.27 6.95
N ARG A 49 6.11 12.35 6.10
CA ARG A 49 7.18 12.60 5.11
C ARG A 49 6.56 13.07 3.79
N LYS A 50 7.26 14.00 3.13
CA LYS A 50 6.83 14.70 1.92
C LYS A 50 6.08 13.79 0.92
N ARG A 51 4.88 14.21 0.49
CA ARG A 51 4.20 13.74 -0.73
C ARG A 51 5.24 13.77 -1.85
N GLY A 52 5.38 12.67 -2.59
CA GLY A 52 6.38 12.53 -3.66
C GLY A 52 7.47 11.49 -3.38
N ALA A 53 7.59 10.98 -2.13
CA ALA A 53 8.48 9.88 -1.79
C ALA A 53 7.74 8.55 -1.60
N ALA A 54 6.42 8.49 -1.88
CA ALA A 54 5.57 7.33 -1.70
C ALA A 54 4.40 7.33 -2.68
N ILE A 55 3.86 6.16 -2.97
CA ILE A 55 2.64 6.00 -3.74
C ILE A 55 1.47 6.50 -2.91
N TRP A 56 0.70 7.45 -3.46
CA TRP A 56 -0.52 7.98 -2.87
C TRP A 56 -1.44 8.46 -3.98
N LEU A 57 -2.34 7.58 -4.42
CA LEU A 57 -3.41 7.88 -5.37
C LEU A 57 -4.74 7.51 -4.73
N GLU A 58 -5.70 8.41 -4.76
CA GLU A 58 -7.01 8.18 -4.16
C GLU A 58 -8.06 9.10 -4.78
N ASN A 59 -9.31 8.69 -4.71
CA ASN A 59 -10.47 9.48 -5.10
C ASN A 59 -11.53 9.56 -4.01
N TYR A 60 -11.14 9.39 -2.74
CA TYR A 60 -12.04 9.57 -1.61
C TYR A 60 -12.56 11.01 -1.51
N PRO A 61 -13.74 11.24 -0.89
CA PRO A 61 -14.19 12.59 -0.57
C PRO A 61 -13.12 13.38 0.19
N SER A 62 -12.85 14.62 -0.23
CA SER A 62 -11.79 15.45 0.36
C SER A 62 -11.97 15.66 1.86
N CYS A 63 -13.23 15.77 2.31
CA CYS A 63 -13.58 15.88 3.73
C CYS A 63 -13.09 14.67 4.54
N TRP A 64 -13.19 13.45 3.98
CA TRP A 64 -12.66 12.25 4.60
C TRP A 64 -11.13 12.24 4.61
N ALA A 65 -10.49 12.49 3.46
CA ALA A 65 -9.04 12.49 3.35
C ALA A 65 -8.39 13.47 4.34
N ASP A 66 -8.93 14.70 4.43
CA ASP A 66 -8.48 15.72 5.39
C ASP A 66 -8.71 15.29 6.85
N LEU A 67 -9.87 14.72 7.16
CA LEU A 67 -10.20 14.22 8.49
C LEU A 67 -9.23 13.12 8.94
N PHE A 68 -8.99 12.15 8.03
CA PHE A 68 -8.14 10.99 8.26
C PHE A 68 -6.70 11.40 8.58
N VAL A 69 -6.12 12.31 7.80
CA VAL A 69 -4.76 12.82 8.01
C VAL A 69 -4.68 13.70 9.25
N ARG A 70 -5.62 14.66 9.42
CA ARG A 70 -5.61 15.61 10.54
C ARG A 70 -5.75 14.93 11.90
N ARG A 71 -6.61 13.91 12.00
CA ARG A 71 -6.79 13.12 13.23
C ARG A 71 -5.80 11.97 13.38
N LYS A 72 -4.86 11.82 12.43
CA LYS A 72 -3.86 10.75 12.41
C LYS A 72 -4.47 9.35 12.51
N MET A 73 -5.65 9.16 11.91
CA MET A 73 -6.40 7.90 11.97
C MET A 73 -5.62 6.72 11.37
N PHE A 74 -4.66 7.00 10.47
CA PHE A 74 -3.77 6.00 9.88
C PHE A 74 -2.96 5.18 10.91
N LYS A 75 -2.82 5.66 12.17
CA LYS A 75 -2.10 4.93 13.22
C LYS A 75 -2.88 3.74 13.75
N ASP A 76 -4.21 3.88 13.78
CA ASP A 76 -5.13 2.90 14.34
C ASP A 76 -6.13 2.42 13.27
N ASP A 77 -5.83 2.63 11.98
CA ASP A 77 -6.70 2.22 10.89
C ASP A 77 -6.80 0.70 10.84
N PRO A 78 -7.99 0.13 11.09
CA PRO A 78 -8.18 -1.30 11.11
C PRO A 78 -7.89 -1.96 9.75
N ILE A 79 -8.06 -1.25 8.63
CA ILE A 79 -7.76 -1.75 7.29
C ILE A 79 -6.25 -1.91 7.11
N LEU A 80 -5.46 -0.92 7.51
CA LEU A 80 -4.00 -0.99 7.46
C LEU A 80 -3.46 -2.10 8.38
N LEU A 81 -4.02 -2.24 9.58
CA LEU A 81 -3.63 -3.30 10.52
C LEU A 81 -3.97 -4.69 9.98
N ALA A 82 -5.17 -4.88 9.42
CA ALA A 82 -5.57 -6.16 8.84
C ALA A 82 -4.73 -6.49 7.58
N SER A 83 -4.38 -5.50 6.77
CA SER A 83 -3.56 -5.70 5.57
C SER A 83 -2.19 -6.31 5.89
N GLN A 84 -1.65 -6.09 7.09
CA GLN A 84 -0.38 -6.67 7.54
C GLN A 84 -0.49 -8.17 7.85
N ASN A 85 -1.71 -8.68 8.02
CA ASN A 85 -1.99 -10.07 8.40
C ASN A 85 -2.64 -10.88 7.27
N SER A 86 -2.69 -10.36 6.05
CA SER A 86 -3.23 -11.05 4.89
C SER A 86 -2.31 -10.93 3.67
N LEU A 87 -2.25 -12.00 2.86
CA LEU A 87 -1.57 -12.01 1.56
C LEU A 87 -2.54 -11.79 0.40
N THR A 88 -3.82 -12.04 0.61
CA THR A 88 -4.87 -11.90 -0.41
C THR A 88 -5.83 -10.79 -0.05
N GLY A 89 -6.60 -10.35 -1.02
CA GLY A 89 -7.65 -9.37 -0.78
C GLY A 89 -8.68 -9.85 0.23
N PHE A 90 -9.17 -8.93 1.05
CA PHE A 90 -10.18 -9.19 2.06
C PHE A 90 -11.25 -8.09 2.09
N ARG A 91 -12.44 -8.48 2.47
CA ARG A 91 -13.59 -7.58 2.65
C ARG A 91 -13.50 -6.88 4.01
N TRP A 92 -13.94 -5.63 4.09
CA TRP A 92 -13.90 -4.87 5.35
C TRP A 92 -14.86 -5.41 6.41
N ASP A 93 -15.99 -5.99 6.00
CA ASP A 93 -16.92 -6.64 6.91
C ASP A 93 -16.38 -7.97 7.50
N GLU A 94 -15.29 -8.50 6.97
CA GLU A 94 -14.60 -9.70 7.45
C GLU A 94 -13.34 -9.39 8.29
N ILE A 95 -13.07 -8.13 8.59
CA ILE A 95 -11.82 -7.67 9.22
C ILE A 95 -11.55 -8.34 10.58
N GLY A 96 -12.60 -8.76 11.28
CA GLY A 96 -12.48 -9.50 12.54
C GLY A 96 -11.79 -10.86 12.42
N LYS A 97 -11.57 -11.37 11.19
CA LYS A 97 -10.78 -12.59 10.94
C LYS A 97 -9.26 -12.33 11.02
N PHE A 98 -8.84 -11.08 10.87
CA PHE A 98 -7.43 -10.67 10.77
C PHE A 98 -6.92 -9.92 11.99
N ILE A 99 -7.80 -9.17 12.67
CA ILE A 99 -7.47 -8.38 13.86
C ILE A 99 -8.60 -8.43 14.88
N GLN A 100 -8.25 -8.16 16.14
CA GLN A 100 -9.25 -7.92 17.16
C GLN A 100 -9.80 -6.49 17.04
N VAL A 101 -11.08 -6.39 16.65
CA VAL A 101 -11.74 -5.10 16.44
C VAL A 101 -12.10 -4.47 17.79
N ASN A 102 -11.63 -3.24 18.04
CA ASN A 102 -11.90 -2.45 19.23
C ASN A 102 -12.80 -1.23 18.94
N ASN A 103 -13.08 -0.42 19.96
CA ASN A 103 -13.93 0.76 19.84
C ASN A 103 -13.33 1.86 18.94
N THR A 104 -12.00 2.03 18.97
CA THR A 104 -11.32 2.98 18.07
C THR A 104 -11.52 2.59 16.63
N HIS A 105 -11.37 1.30 16.31
CA HIS A 105 -11.60 0.77 14.95
C HIS A 105 -13.04 1.04 14.49
N ARG A 106 -14.03 0.78 15.35
CA ARG A 106 -15.45 1.06 15.04
C ARG A 106 -15.69 2.53 14.78
N SER A 107 -15.10 3.42 15.60
CA SER A 107 -15.26 4.87 15.43
C SER A 107 -14.66 5.38 14.10
N ILE A 108 -13.60 4.74 13.59
CA ILE A 108 -13.02 5.07 12.28
C ILE A 108 -14.00 4.67 11.17
N PHE A 109 -14.58 3.46 11.21
CA PHE A 109 -15.58 3.04 10.25
C PHE A 109 -16.85 3.92 10.28
N GLU A 110 -17.30 4.28 11.48
CA GLU A 110 -18.46 5.20 11.63
C GLU A 110 -18.15 6.59 11.07
N ALA A 111 -16.94 7.08 11.25
CA ALA A 111 -16.53 8.36 10.68
C ALA A 111 -16.46 8.28 9.14
N ALA A 112 -15.92 7.19 8.58
CA ALA A 112 -15.91 6.94 7.13
C ALA A 112 -17.34 6.88 6.57
N ALA A 113 -18.25 6.17 7.25
CA ALA A 113 -19.65 6.03 6.83
C ALA A 113 -20.38 7.36 6.79
N ARG A 114 -20.09 8.30 7.71
CA ARG A 114 -20.67 9.67 7.71
C ARG A 114 -20.22 10.49 6.51
N GLU A 115 -19.03 10.22 5.99
CA GLU A 115 -18.46 10.84 4.80
C GLU A 115 -18.82 10.05 3.50
N GLY A 116 -19.75 9.11 3.60
CA GLY A 116 -20.29 8.37 2.46
C GLY A 116 -19.52 7.12 2.07
N ILE A 117 -18.45 6.74 2.80
CA ILE A 117 -17.67 5.53 2.54
C ILE A 117 -18.30 4.35 3.29
N GLY A 118 -18.73 3.36 2.54
CA GLY A 118 -19.36 2.14 3.08
C GLY A 118 -18.38 0.98 3.23
N ASN A 119 -18.78 -0.20 2.75
CA ASN A 119 -17.93 -1.39 2.75
C ASN A 119 -16.87 -1.34 1.66
N GLY A 120 -15.82 -2.13 1.80
CA GLY A 120 -14.71 -2.16 0.83
C GLY A 120 -14.02 -3.50 0.73
N PHE A 121 -13.08 -3.55 -0.20
CA PHE A 121 -12.19 -4.67 -0.46
C PHE A 121 -10.76 -4.15 -0.54
N THR A 122 -9.87 -4.71 0.28
CA THR A 122 -8.45 -4.31 0.35
C THR A 122 -7.57 -5.41 -0.18
N ILE A 123 -6.66 -5.06 -1.06
CA ILE A 123 -5.60 -5.92 -1.60
C ILE A 123 -4.29 -5.49 -0.96
N PRO A 124 -3.70 -6.29 -0.05
CA PRO A 124 -2.40 -6.00 0.53
C PRO A 124 -1.28 -6.12 -0.49
N ALA A 125 -0.22 -5.34 -0.30
CA ALA A 125 1.01 -5.42 -1.07
C ALA A 125 2.23 -5.45 -0.13
N HIS A 126 2.90 -6.59 -0.11
CA HIS A 126 4.08 -6.85 0.73
C HIS A 126 5.26 -7.22 -0.14
N ILE A 127 6.28 -6.38 -0.13
CA ILE A 127 7.51 -6.61 -0.89
C ILE A 127 8.68 -6.62 0.10
N PRO A 128 9.43 -7.70 0.19
CA PRO A 128 10.57 -7.78 1.10
C PRO A 128 11.55 -6.63 0.88
N GLY A 129 11.87 -5.91 1.97
CA GLY A 129 12.81 -4.77 1.94
C GLY A 129 12.19 -3.44 1.48
N GLU A 130 10.89 -3.39 1.20
CA GLU A 130 10.16 -2.17 0.89
C GLU A 130 9.07 -1.89 1.96
N ALA A 131 8.54 -0.67 1.96
CA ALA A 131 7.39 -0.38 2.78
C ALA A 131 6.15 -1.10 2.24
N ASN A 132 5.36 -1.67 3.13
CA ASN A 132 4.09 -2.27 2.79
C ASN A 132 3.17 -1.26 2.10
N GLY A 133 2.18 -1.76 1.40
CA GLY A 133 1.15 -0.94 0.78
C GLY A 133 -0.16 -1.70 0.63
N SER A 134 -1.13 -1.04 0.05
CA SER A 134 -2.41 -1.65 -0.32
C SER A 134 -3.08 -0.91 -1.46
N CYS A 135 -3.93 -1.64 -2.17
CA CYS A 135 -4.96 -1.07 -3.02
C CYS A 135 -6.32 -1.34 -2.37
N ASN A 136 -7.09 -0.30 -2.15
CA ASN A 136 -8.39 -0.37 -1.50
C ASN A 136 -9.45 0.06 -2.50
N PHE A 137 -10.55 -0.69 -2.60
CA PHE A 137 -11.74 -0.32 -3.34
C PHE A 137 -12.92 -0.24 -2.36
N ALA A 138 -13.71 0.80 -2.43
CA ALA A 138 -14.84 0.99 -1.55
C ALA A 138 -16.12 1.34 -2.31
N VAL A 139 -17.25 0.96 -1.74
CA VAL A 139 -18.56 1.39 -2.20
C VAL A 139 -19.09 2.45 -1.25
N ARG A 140 -20.00 3.32 -1.74
CA ARG A 140 -20.69 4.29 -0.88
C ARG A 140 -21.55 3.59 0.16
N THR A 141 -21.79 4.29 1.25
CA THR A 141 -22.67 3.83 2.33
C THR A 141 -24.03 3.37 1.80
N GLY A 142 -24.45 2.17 2.23
CA GLY A 142 -25.71 1.54 1.81
C GLY A 142 -25.66 0.74 0.50
N LYS A 143 -24.54 0.79 -0.23
CA LYS A 143 -24.34 -0.03 -1.43
C LYS A 143 -23.64 -1.34 -1.09
N SER A 144 -24.07 -2.44 -1.71
CA SER A 144 -23.42 -3.75 -1.56
C SER A 144 -22.14 -3.83 -2.38
N LEU A 145 -21.16 -4.59 -1.88
CA LEU A 145 -19.94 -4.88 -2.65
C LEU A 145 -20.28 -5.65 -3.94
N PRO A 146 -19.57 -5.37 -5.03
CA PRO A 146 -19.73 -6.12 -6.30
C PRO A 146 -18.98 -7.46 -6.23
N ASP A 147 -19.50 -8.43 -5.50
CA ASP A 147 -18.84 -9.71 -5.20
C ASP A 147 -18.25 -10.42 -6.42
N LYS A 148 -18.93 -10.34 -7.57
CA LYS A 148 -18.45 -10.95 -8.82
C LYS A 148 -17.20 -10.26 -9.38
N ALA A 149 -16.94 -9.01 -8.99
CA ALA A 149 -15.77 -8.24 -9.43
C ALA A 149 -14.56 -8.43 -8.49
N LEU A 150 -14.74 -8.97 -7.27
CA LEU A 150 -13.64 -9.07 -6.29
C LEU A 150 -12.41 -9.85 -6.81
N PRO A 151 -12.54 -10.98 -7.55
CA PRO A 151 -11.38 -11.66 -8.12
C PRO A 151 -10.62 -10.80 -9.15
N VAL A 152 -11.35 -9.98 -9.93
CA VAL A 152 -10.74 -9.03 -10.88
C VAL A 152 -10.10 -7.87 -10.13
N ALA A 153 -10.77 -7.33 -9.10
CA ALA A 153 -10.23 -6.28 -8.25
C ALA A 153 -8.91 -6.70 -7.58
N GLN A 154 -8.78 -7.98 -7.18
CA GLN A 154 -7.53 -8.54 -6.67
C GLN A 154 -6.38 -8.36 -7.67
N LEU A 155 -6.59 -8.71 -8.94
CA LEU A 155 -5.58 -8.57 -9.99
C LEU A 155 -5.30 -7.10 -10.29
N VAL A 156 -6.34 -6.30 -10.46
CA VAL A 156 -6.23 -4.85 -10.70
C VAL A 156 -5.40 -4.19 -9.59
N GLY A 157 -5.69 -4.46 -8.32
CA GLY A 157 -4.98 -3.88 -7.18
C GLY A 157 -3.49 -4.27 -7.14
N CYS A 158 -3.18 -5.55 -7.40
CA CYS A 158 -1.79 -6.02 -7.46
C CYS A 158 -0.99 -5.31 -8.55
N TYR A 159 -1.53 -5.25 -9.77
CA TYR A 159 -0.82 -4.65 -10.91
C TYR A 159 -0.81 -3.11 -10.86
N ALA A 160 -1.83 -2.49 -10.30
CA ALA A 160 -1.82 -1.06 -10.03
C ALA A 160 -0.70 -0.68 -9.03
N PHE A 161 -0.54 -1.48 -7.96
CA PHE A 161 0.52 -1.25 -6.99
C PHE A 161 1.91 -1.44 -7.61
N GLU A 162 2.09 -2.47 -8.44
CA GLU A 162 3.33 -2.69 -9.17
C GLU A 162 3.65 -1.56 -10.14
N ALA A 163 2.65 -1.04 -10.88
CA ALA A 163 2.82 0.12 -11.75
C ALA A 163 3.25 1.36 -10.95
N GLY A 164 2.59 1.64 -9.83
CA GLY A 164 2.96 2.74 -8.93
C GLY A 164 4.38 2.62 -8.39
N ARG A 165 4.81 1.40 -8.02
CA ARG A 165 6.19 1.14 -7.60
C ARG A 165 7.21 1.44 -8.69
N ARG A 166 6.96 0.97 -9.91
CA ARG A 166 7.81 1.21 -11.06
C ARG A 166 7.97 2.71 -11.30
N LEU A 167 6.88 3.45 -11.36
CA LEU A 167 6.88 4.90 -11.55
C LEU A 167 7.66 5.62 -10.45
N LEU A 168 7.48 5.23 -9.18
CA LEU A 168 8.21 5.81 -8.06
C LEU A 168 9.73 5.54 -8.14
N GLN A 169 10.13 4.34 -8.59
CA GLN A 169 11.53 3.98 -8.77
C GLN A 169 12.19 4.75 -9.91
N GLU A 170 11.49 4.93 -11.02
CA GLU A 170 11.96 5.74 -12.15
C GLU A 170 12.17 7.19 -11.74
N ASP A 171 11.24 7.78 -10.99
CA ASP A 171 11.35 9.16 -10.49
C ASP A 171 12.50 9.31 -9.48
N THR A 172 12.64 8.37 -8.53
CA THR A 172 13.75 8.38 -7.56
C THR A 172 15.11 8.13 -8.20
N THR A 173 15.19 7.33 -9.26
CA THR A 173 16.43 7.07 -9.99
C THR A 173 16.86 8.29 -10.79
N ARG A 174 15.92 9.08 -11.32
CA ARG A 174 16.19 10.37 -11.96
C ARG A 174 16.68 11.43 -10.97
N GLN A 175 16.22 11.37 -9.71
CA GLN A 175 16.54 12.38 -8.69
C GLN A 175 17.79 12.06 -7.86
N ARG A 176 18.14 10.78 -7.63
CA ARG A 176 19.33 10.36 -6.87
C ARG A 176 19.78 8.97 -7.29
N PRO A 177 21.02 8.81 -7.78
CA PRO A 177 21.59 7.48 -7.96
C PRO A 177 21.61 6.77 -6.60
N ARG A 178 20.95 5.60 -6.49
CA ARG A 178 21.01 4.77 -5.27
C ARG A 178 22.45 4.41 -5.01
N ARG A 179 23.03 4.90 -3.91
CA ARG A 179 24.31 4.40 -3.42
C ARG A 179 24.10 2.94 -3.02
N LYS A 180 24.60 2.03 -3.84
CA LYS A 180 24.63 0.61 -3.47
C LYS A 180 25.56 0.46 -2.27
N LEU A 181 25.10 -0.31 -1.27
CA LEU A 181 25.97 -0.73 -0.21
C LEU A 181 27.13 -1.53 -0.80
N THR A 182 28.35 -1.30 -0.30
CA THR A 182 29.47 -2.16 -0.63
C THR A 182 29.26 -3.56 -0.04
N GLY A 183 29.89 -4.57 -0.59
CA GLY A 183 29.82 -5.95 -0.04
C GLY A 183 30.08 -5.97 1.46
N ARG A 184 31.12 -5.27 1.94
CA ARG A 184 31.43 -5.19 3.37
C ARG A 184 30.34 -4.52 4.22
N GLN A 185 29.69 -3.47 3.71
CA GLN A 185 28.56 -2.83 4.41
C GLN A 185 27.37 -3.79 4.50
N LEU A 186 27.14 -4.58 3.45
CA LEU A 186 26.09 -5.59 3.43
C LEU A 186 26.40 -6.70 4.44
N ASP A 187 27.63 -7.19 4.49
CA ASP A 187 28.08 -8.20 5.46
C ASP A 187 27.89 -7.72 6.90
N CYS A 188 28.24 -6.45 7.19
CA CYS A 188 27.96 -5.84 8.50
C CYS A 188 26.48 -5.89 8.84
N LEU A 189 25.60 -5.47 7.94
CA LEU A 189 24.16 -5.45 8.16
C LEU A 189 23.58 -6.87 8.38
N ILE A 190 24.06 -7.85 7.63
CA ILE A 190 23.67 -9.27 7.81
C ILE A 190 24.06 -9.74 9.20
N LEU A 191 25.26 -9.42 9.67
CA LEU A 191 25.75 -9.83 11.00
C LEU A 191 24.98 -9.12 12.12
N VAL A 192 24.64 -7.81 11.97
CA VAL A 192 23.74 -7.10 12.88
C VAL A 192 22.37 -7.78 12.94
N GLY A 193 21.79 -8.13 11.79
CA GLY A 193 20.52 -8.86 11.72
C GLY A 193 20.55 -10.25 12.36
N ARG A 194 21.75 -10.85 12.50
CA ARG A 194 21.99 -12.10 13.23
C ARG A 194 22.29 -11.89 14.72
N GLY A 195 22.14 -10.68 15.23
CA GLY A 195 22.35 -10.34 16.64
C GLY A 195 23.83 -10.29 17.06
N LYS A 196 24.76 -10.12 16.11
CA LYS A 196 26.16 -9.97 16.43
C LYS A 196 26.48 -8.57 16.96
N SER A 197 27.30 -8.51 18.01
CA SER A 197 27.84 -7.27 18.55
C SER A 197 28.88 -6.64 17.61
N ASP A 198 29.12 -5.34 17.73
CA ASP A 198 30.11 -4.63 16.94
C ASP A 198 31.50 -5.25 17.07
N TRP A 199 31.87 -5.73 18.27
CA TRP A 199 33.12 -6.43 18.51
C TRP A 199 33.20 -7.74 17.72
N GLU A 200 32.14 -8.58 17.74
CA GLU A 200 32.10 -9.81 16.96
C GLU A 200 32.17 -9.53 15.46
N ILE A 201 31.45 -8.52 14.98
CA ILE A 201 31.45 -8.09 13.58
C ILE A 201 32.84 -7.67 13.14
N SER A 202 33.52 -6.87 13.97
CA SER A 202 34.91 -6.44 13.68
C SER A 202 35.86 -7.63 13.55
N ARG A 203 35.71 -8.62 14.43
CA ARG A 203 36.54 -9.87 14.40
C ARG A 203 36.25 -10.73 13.18
N ILE A 204 34.95 -10.91 12.85
CA ILE A 204 34.51 -11.72 11.70
C ILE A 204 34.99 -11.12 10.38
N LEU A 205 34.85 -9.79 10.25
CA LEU A 205 35.18 -9.09 9.00
C LEU A 205 36.60 -8.55 8.92
N GLY A 206 37.44 -8.81 9.94
CA GLY A 206 38.82 -8.34 10.01
C GLY A 206 38.89 -6.79 10.00
N LEU A 207 37.96 -6.10 10.67
CA LEU A 207 37.96 -4.65 10.81
C LEU A 207 38.74 -4.25 12.07
N PHE A 208 39.60 -3.26 11.93
CA PHE A 208 40.30 -2.71 13.10
C PHE A 208 39.43 -1.68 13.79
N PHE A 209 39.24 -1.80 15.11
CA PHE A 209 38.68 -0.73 15.94
C PHE A 209 39.77 0.34 16.12
N LEU A 210 39.55 1.52 15.57
CA LEU A 210 40.19 2.73 16.07
C LEU A 210 39.38 3.19 17.28
N VAL A 211 39.87 2.86 18.48
CA VAL A 211 39.40 3.45 19.72
C VAL A 211 40.06 4.83 19.80
N SER A 212 39.26 5.88 19.60
CA SER A 212 39.64 7.27 19.95
C SER A 212 39.08 7.62 21.31
#